data_6066f0fe1c31c8b5de403f5f011aebeb
#
_entry.id   6066f0fe1c31c8b5de403f5f011aebeb
#
_cell.length_a   1.000
_cell.length_b   1.000
_cell.length_c   1.000
_cell.angle_alpha   90.00
_cell.angle_beta   90.00
_cell.angle_gamma   90.00
#
_symmetry.space_group_name_H-M   'P 1'
#
loop_
_entity.id
_entity.type
_entity.pdbx_description
1 polymer ?
#
loop_
_entity_poly.entity_id
_entity_poly.type
_entity_poly.pdbx_seq_one_letter_code
_entity_poly.pdbx_strand_id
1 'polypeptide(L)'
;FNGENGIFSKMDIDRLIPSRWRLDQRFDDGSFIPEAWPVFVKPEWGQNAAGVRRADNASELGAIRQEVADEGIRYLVQQAARESREFEVFWIRAPESGKFAVMTISEALNSGEPYPVNSVHNPATHYQDITDQFTEEELLRLQALMREFEDFGIARASLRADSKEDMLGGRFHVIEINLFIPMPINMLDSRYRWWETLAMVWNYMVALARITRARDKSLPEKPVFTKSMLYNRQSPLLNYWRARI
;
A
#
# COMPACT_ATOMS: atom_id res chain seq x y z
N PHE A 1 14.28 7.91 -9.70
CA PHE A 1 13.27 8.58 -9.04
C PHE A 1 13.78 9.07 -7.74
N ASN A 2 13.70 10.30 -7.44
CA ASN A 2 14.44 10.89 -6.35
C ASN A 2 13.49 11.52 -5.31
N GLY A 3 13.93 11.49 -4.07
CA GLY A 3 13.22 12.10 -2.96
C GLY A 3 13.01 13.61 -3.14
N GLU A 4 13.87 14.30 -3.92
CA GLU A 4 13.73 15.72 -4.22
C GLU A 4 12.39 16.03 -4.90
N ASN A 5 11.91 15.13 -5.77
CA ASN A 5 10.60 15.24 -6.39
C ASN A 5 9.48 14.63 -5.54
N GLY A 6 9.79 14.10 -4.36
CA GLY A 6 8.85 13.43 -3.46
C GLY A 6 8.14 12.23 -4.12
N ILE A 7 8.88 11.49 -4.95
CA ILE A 7 8.44 10.26 -5.56
C ILE A 7 9.35 9.17 -5.07
N PHE A 8 8.75 8.15 -4.49
CA PHE A 8 9.45 7.08 -3.81
C PHE A 8 9.15 5.77 -4.52
N SER A 9 10.19 4.99 -4.75
CA SER A 9 10.04 3.59 -5.15
C SER A 9 9.50 2.75 -3.98
N LYS A 10 9.10 1.51 -4.24
CA LYS A 10 8.72 0.60 -3.14
C LYS A 10 9.85 0.40 -2.14
N MET A 11 11.11 0.41 -2.58
CA MET A 11 12.26 0.29 -1.68
C MET A 11 12.48 1.56 -0.84
N ASP A 12 12.26 2.74 -1.43
CA ASP A 12 12.35 3.99 -0.68
C ASP A 12 11.25 4.09 0.37
N ILE A 13 10.01 3.71 0.01
CA ILE A 13 8.86 3.68 0.92
C ILE A 13 9.09 2.67 2.06
N ASP A 14 9.67 1.51 1.76
CA ASP A 14 9.99 0.49 2.76
C ASP A 14 10.86 1.05 3.88
N ARG A 15 11.83 1.90 3.55
CA ARG A 15 12.71 2.55 4.53
C ARG A 15 11.99 3.51 5.48
N LEU A 16 10.82 4.00 5.08
CA LEU A 16 9.98 4.90 5.88
C LEU A 16 9.05 4.14 6.84
N ILE A 17 9.00 2.80 6.76
CA ILE A 17 8.28 1.94 7.69
C ILE A 17 9.14 1.79 8.96
N PRO A 18 8.58 1.99 10.16
CA PRO A 18 9.28 1.68 11.41
C PRO A 18 9.84 0.26 11.41
N SER A 19 11.09 0.09 11.81
CA SER A 19 11.85 -1.15 11.65
C SER A 19 11.16 -2.39 12.26
N ARG A 20 10.41 -2.20 13.36
CA ARG A 20 9.69 -3.29 14.03
C ARG A 20 8.50 -3.84 13.23
N TRP A 21 8.01 -3.10 12.24
CA TRP A 21 6.88 -3.48 11.39
C TRP A 21 7.30 -3.80 9.96
N ARG A 22 8.61 -3.68 9.67
CA ARG A 22 9.15 -3.89 8.34
C ARG A 22 9.36 -5.36 8.07
N LEU A 23 8.92 -5.82 6.92
CA LEU A 23 9.28 -7.13 6.38
C LEU A 23 10.70 -7.09 5.80
N ASP A 24 11.40 -8.22 5.80
CA ASP A 24 12.66 -8.32 5.05
C ASP A 24 12.35 -8.15 3.56
N GLN A 25 12.92 -7.11 2.98
CA GLN A 25 12.77 -6.76 1.58
C GLN A 25 14.08 -6.26 1.01
N ARG A 26 14.44 -6.76 -0.15
CA ARG A 26 15.67 -6.38 -0.84
C ARG A 26 15.52 -6.39 -2.35
N PHE A 27 16.43 -5.71 -3.04
CA PHE A 27 16.53 -5.87 -4.50
C PHE A 27 16.93 -7.30 -4.83
N ASP A 28 16.28 -7.85 -5.86
CA ASP A 28 16.65 -9.15 -6.39
C ASP A 28 17.88 -9.01 -7.31
N ASP A 29 18.99 -9.58 -6.89
CA ASP A 29 20.24 -9.65 -7.66
C ASP A 29 20.40 -10.98 -8.42
N GLY A 30 19.37 -11.83 -8.35
CA GLY A 30 19.37 -13.14 -8.98
C GLY A 30 20.09 -14.24 -8.18
N SER A 31 20.91 -13.88 -7.19
CA SER A 31 21.68 -14.85 -6.37
C SER A 31 21.05 -15.14 -5.01
N PHE A 32 20.26 -14.22 -4.49
CA PHE A 32 19.66 -14.33 -3.17
C PHE A 32 18.68 -15.50 -3.08
N ILE A 33 18.84 -16.34 -2.07
CA ILE A 33 17.89 -17.41 -1.71
C ILE A 33 17.29 -17.06 -0.35
N PRO A 34 15.96 -16.88 -0.27
CA PRO A 34 15.27 -16.65 0.99
C PRO A 34 15.42 -17.80 1.97
N GLU A 35 15.56 -17.48 3.26
CA GLU A 35 15.60 -18.48 4.33
C GLU A 35 14.21 -19.03 4.68
N ALA A 36 13.17 -18.25 4.40
CA ALA A 36 11.79 -18.62 4.67
C ALA A 36 10.87 -18.35 3.49
N TRP A 37 9.77 -19.08 3.41
CA TRP A 37 8.81 -19.06 2.31
C TRP A 37 7.38 -18.88 2.85
N PRO A 38 6.44 -18.35 2.06
CA PRO A 38 6.64 -17.81 0.71
C PRO A 38 7.31 -16.42 0.70
N VAL A 39 7.73 -16.00 -0.48
CA VAL A 39 8.17 -14.63 -0.76
C VAL A 39 7.35 -14.02 -1.90
N PHE A 40 7.31 -12.69 -1.93
CA PHE A 40 6.69 -11.94 -3.03
C PHE A 40 7.76 -11.23 -3.86
N VAL A 41 7.74 -11.51 -5.16
CA VAL A 41 8.55 -10.80 -6.15
C VAL A 41 7.72 -9.64 -6.68
N LYS A 42 8.23 -8.42 -6.52
CA LYS A 42 7.49 -7.19 -6.84
C LYS A 42 8.33 -6.29 -7.76
N PRO A 43 7.77 -5.70 -8.81
CA PRO A 43 8.49 -4.67 -9.54
C PRO A 43 8.73 -3.46 -8.62
N GLU A 44 9.91 -2.85 -8.68
CA GLU A 44 10.23 -1.66 -7.89
C GLU A 44 9.18 -0.56 -8.07
N TRP A 45 8.68 -0.43 -9.30
CA TRP A 45 7.64 0.49 -9.71
C TRP A 45 6.42 -0.28 -10.18
N GLY A 46 5.26 -0.01 -9.64
CA GLY A 46 4.00 -0.67 -10.00
C GLY A 46 2.88 -0.29 -9.04
N GLN A 47 1.64 -0.43 -9.47
CA GLN A 47 0.43 -0.19 -8.67
C GLN A 47 -0.53 -1.37 -8.79
N ASN A 48 -1.50 -1.45 -7.86
CA ASN A 48 -2.60 -2.41 -7.91
C ASN A 48 -2.13 -3.85 -8.07
N ALA A 49 -1.07 -4.22 -7.37
CA ALA A 49 -0.41 -5.53 -7.41
C ALA A 49 0.06 -5.98 -8.80
N ALA A 50 0.10 -5.06 -9.81
CA ALA A 50 0.57 -5.41 -11.14
C ALA A 50 2.01 -5.92 -11.10
N GLY A 51 2.24 -7.12 -11.66
CA GLY A 51 3.54 -7.77 -11.69
C GLY A 51 4.01 -8.37 -10.35
N VAL A 52 3.18 -8.34 -9.31
CA VAL A 52 3.48 -9.03 -8.05
C VAL A 52 3.24 -10.53 -8.25
N ARG A 53 4.22 -11.34 -7.87
CA ARG A 53 4.19 -12.80 -7.98
C ARG A 53 4.62 -13.43 -6.66
N ARG A 54 3.99 -14.51 -6.29
CA ARG A 54 4.36 -15.31 -5.13
C ARG A 54 5.25 -16.46 -5.56
N ALA A 55 6.26 -16.74 -4.77
CA ALA A 55 7.07 -17.94 -4.88
C ALA A 55 7.04 -18.70 -3.53
N ASP A 56 6.70 -19.96 -3.58
CA ASP A 56 6.61 -20.83 -2.39
C ASP A 56 7.90 -21.60 -2.14
N ASN A 57 8.86 -21.55 -3.07
CA ASN A 57 10.16 -22.21 -2.98
C ASN A 57 11.18 -21.63 -3.97
N ALA A 58 12.43 -22.09 -3.85
CA ALA A 58 13.53 -21.59 -4.68
C ALA A 58 13.35 -21.89 -6.20
N SER A 59 12.69 -22.98 -6.54
CA SER A 59 12.43 -23.33 -7.97
C SER A 59 11.47 -22.35 -8.61
N GLU A 60 10.38 -22.00 -7.90
CA GLU A 60 9.41 -21.03 -8.37
C GLU A 60 10.02 -19.61 -8.45
N LEU A 61 10.83 -19.23 -7.45
CA LEU A 61 11.57 -17.97 -7.51
C LEU A 61 12.49 -17.93 -8.74
N GLY A 62 13.19 -19.03 -9.04
CA GLY A 62 14.02 -19.16 -10.22
C GLY A 62 13.22 -19.03 -11.52
N ALA A 63 12.06 -19.64 -11.61
CA ALA A 63 11.17 -19.52 -12.77
C ALA A 63 10.68 -18.07 -12.96
N ILE A 64 10.26 -17.41 -11.88
CA ILE A 64 9.84 -16.00 -11.93
C ILE A 64 10.98 -15.11 -12.41
N ARG A 65 12.21 -15.32 -11.93
CA ARG A 65 13.40 -14.57 -12.36
C ARG A 65 13.66 -14.70 -13.86
N GLN A 66 13.51 -15.92 -14.41
CA GLN A 66 13.64 -16.14 -15.84
C GLN A 66 12.58 -15.41 -16.65
N GLU A 67 11.33 -15.44 -16.18
CA GLU A 67 10.22 -14.76 -16.86
C GLU A 67 10.38 -13.23 -16.91
N VAL A 68 10.96 -12.63 -15.88
CA VAL A 68 11.10 -11.16 -15.78
C VAL A 68 12.47 -10.64 -16.24
N ALA A 69 13.41 -11.53 -16.61
CA ALA A 69 14.80 -11.17 -16.93
C ALA A 69 14.91 -10.09 -18.01
N ASP A 70 14.04 -10.14 -19.02
CA ASP A 70 14.09 -9.25 -20.18
C ASP A 70 13.23 -7.98 -20.04
N GLU A 71 12.55 -7.80 -18.89
CA GLU A 71 11.65 -6.66 -18.73
C GLU A 71 12.38 -5.32 -18.52
N GLY A 72 13.68 -5.34 -18.23
CA GLY A 72 14.47 -4.13 -17.97
C GLY A 72 14.05 -3.36 -16.72
N ILE A 73 13.35 -4.02 -15.80
CA ILE A 73 12.83 -3.47 -14.55
C ILE A 73 13.55 -4.12 -13.39
N ARG A 74 13.85 -3.36 -12.35
CA ARG A 74 14.34 -3.95 -11.10
C ARG A 74 13.18 -4.55 -10.31
N TYR A 75 13.42 -5.71 -9.76
CA TYR A 75 12.48 -6.41 -8.90
C TYR A 75 12.98 -6.44 -7.45
N LEU A 76 12.04 -6.56 -6.53
CA LEU A 76 12.26 -6.73 -5.10
C LEU A 76 11.76 -8.11 -4.71
N VAL A 77 12.46 -8.74 -3.79
CA VAL A 77 11.98 -9.93 -3.07
C VAL A 77 11.64 -9.51 -1.66
N GLN A 78 10.38 -9.71 -1.26
CA GLN A 78 9.87 -9.40 0.07
C GLN A 78 9.39 -10.68 0.75
N GLN A 79 9.80 -10.87 2.00
CA GLN A 79 9.28 -11.94 2.86
C GLN A 79 7.78 -11.77 3.07
N ALA A 80 7.02 -12.86 3.02
CA ALA A 80 5.60 -12.82 3.36
C ALA A 80 5.40 -12.50 4.84
N ALA A 81 4.43 -11.65 5.13
CA ALA A 81 3.93 -11.47 6.49
C ALA A 81 3.21 -12.76 6.93
N ARG A 82 3.48 -13.21 8.14
CA ARG A 82 2.96 -14.49 8.66
C ARG A 82 1.55 -14.41 9.19
N GLU A 83 1.13 -13.20 9.54
CA GLU A 83 -0.19 -12.93 10.09
C GLU A 83 -1.28 -13.28 9.07
N SER A 84 -2.42 -13.69 9.59
CA SER A 84 -3.49 -14.30 8.79
C SER A 84 -4.43 -13.33 8.11
N ARG A 85 -4.60 -12.11 8.65
CA ARG A 85 -5.56 -11.12 8.17
C ARG A 85 -4.85 -9.90 7.60
N GLU A 86 -5.41 -9.34 6.54
CA GLU A 86 -4.86 -8.16 5.88
C GLU A 86 -5.82 -6.98 6.03
N PHE A 87 -5.27 -5.85 6.46
CA PHE A 87 -5.99 -4.61 6.73
C PHE A 87 -5.43 -3.47 5.90
N GLU A 88 -6.32 -2.66 5.38
CA GLU A 88 -6.02 -1.42 4.67
C GLU A 88 -6.39 -0.24 5.56
N VAL A 89 -5.40 0.43 6.10
CA VAL A 89 -5.59 1.61 6.94
C VAL A 89 -5.32 2.85 6.09
N PHE A 90 -6.37 3.61 5.80
CA PHE A 90 -6.27 4.87 5.06
C PHE A 90 -6.44 6.05 6.02
N TRP A 91 -5.67 7.11 5.79
CA TRP A 91 -5.81 8.34 6.56
C TRP A 91 -5.58 9.60 5.75
N ILE A 92 -6.21 10.68 6.23
CA ILE A 92 -5.92 12.07 5.89
C ILE A 92 -5.58 12.78 7.20
N ARG A 93 -4.35 13.30 7.32
CA ARG A 93 -3.82 13.91 8.54
C ARG A 93 -3.41 15.36 8.26
N ALA A 94 -3.81 16.27 9.16
CA ALA A 94 -3.40 17.66 9.09
C ALA A 94 -1.92 17.80 9.49
N PRO A 95 -1.05 18.38 8.64
CA PRO A 95 0.39 18.42 8.88
C PRO A 95 0.78 19.14 10.18
N GLU A 96 0.13 20.28 10.47
CA GLU A 96 0.48 21.13 11.61
C GLU A 96 0.04 20.56 12.96
N SER A 97 -1.13 19.92 13.02
CA SER A 97 -1.73 19.44 14.26
C SER A 97 -1.55 17.95 14.49
N GLY A 98 -1.11 17.21 13.48
CA GLY A 98 -1.08 15.74 13.50
C GLY A 98 -2.47 15.10 13.67
N LYS A 99 -3.54 15.90 13.55
CA LYS A 99 -4.92 15.44 13.68
C LYS A 99 -5.35 14.64 12.46
N PHE A 100 -5.90 13.45 12.67
CA PHE A 100 -6.52 12.67 11.61
C PHE A 100 -7.91 13.24 11.31
N ALA A 101 -8.03 13.87 10.13
CA ALA A 101 -9.31 14.38 9.62
C ALA A 101 -10.18 13.24 9.08
N VAL A 102 -9.54 12.19 8.61
CA VAL A 102 -10.17 10.94 8.16
C VAL A 102 -9.27 9.79 8.59
N MET A 103 -9.86 8.70 9.05
CA MET A 103 -9.21 7.39 9.17
C MET A 103 -10.26 6.33 8.89
N THR A 104 -9.95 5.41 7.97
CA THR A 104 -10.80 4.27 7.67
C THR A 104 -9.98 2.99 7.69
N ILE A 105 -10.61 1.91 8.12
CA ILE A 105 -10.01 0.59 8.20
C ILE A 105 -10.88 -0.36 7.39
N SER A 106 -10.27 -1.01 6.40
CA SER A 106 -10.91 -2.07 5.64
C SER A 106 -10.15 -3.37 5.80
N GLU A 107 -10.84 -4.47 5.79
CA GLU A 107 -10.24 -5.81 5.74
C GLU A 107 -10.30 -6.34 4.32
N ALA A 108 -9.19 -6.88 3.84
CA ALA A 108 -9.12 -7.61 2.58
C ALA A 108 -9.40 -9.10 2.86
N LEU A 109 -10.58 -9.55 2.48
CA LEU A 109 -11.01 -10.92 2.65
C LEU A 109 -10.67 -11.72 1.40
N ASN A 110 -9.97 -12.84 1.57
CA ASN A 110 -9.69 -13.79 0.51
C ASN A 110 -9.74 -15.21 1.07
N SER A 111 -10.65 -16.00 0.55
CA SER A 111 -10.87 -17.40 0.99
C SER A 111 -10.14 -18.43 0.13
N GLY A 112 -9.44 -17.98 -0.93
CA GLY A 112 -8.89 -18.88 -1.93
C GLY A 112 -7.52 -19.44 -1.59
N GLU A 113 -6.72 -18.71 -0.84
CA GLU A 113 -5.31 -19.06 -0.58
C GLU A 113 -4.76 -18.42 0.70
N PRO A 114 -3.77 -19.06 1.35
CA PRO A 114 -3.26 -18.60 2.65
C PRO A 114 -2.40 -17.32 2.56
N TYR A 115 -1.80 -17.04 1.40
CA TYR A 115 -0.98 -15.86 1.16
C TYR A 115 -1.41 -15.20 -0.16
N PRO A 116 -2.62 -14.59 -0.20
CA PRO A 116 -3.14 -14.02 -1.42
C PRO A 116 -2.38 -12.76 -1.83
N VAL A 117 -2.31 -12.53 -3.12
CA VAL A 117 -2.03 -11.21 -3.67
C VAL A 117 -3.37 -10.48 -3.77
N ASN A 118 -3.73 -9.76 -2.70
CA ASN A 118 -4.97 -9.00 -2.67
C ASN A 118 -4.90 -7.78 -3.59
N SER A 119 -5.88 -7.64 -4.45
CA SER A 119 -6.01 -6.49 -5.35
C SER A 119 -7.42 -6.40 -5.91
N VAL A 120 -7.75 -5.26 -6.51
CA VAL A 120 -8.99 -5.05 -7.26
C VAL A 120 -9.09 -5.96 -8.51
N HIS A 121 -7.99 -6.56 -8.92
CA HIS A 121 -7.93 -7.46 -10.08
C HIS A 121 -7.98 -8.94 -9.68
N ASN A 122 -7.88 -9.25 -8.38
CA ASN A 122 -8.05 -10.60 -7.89
C ASN A 122 -9.55 -10.84 -7.56
N PRO A 123 -10.27 -11.67 -8.34
CA PRO A 123 -11.70 -11.87 -8.17
C PRO A 123 -12.07 -12.57 -6.84
N ALA A 124 -11.11 -13.21 -6.17
CA ALA A 124 -11.29 -13.81 -4.85
C ALA A 124 -11.12 -12.80 -3.71
N THR A 125 -10.65 -11.58 -4.00
CA THR A 125 -10.49 -10.54 -2.99
C THR A 125 -11.76 -9.71 -2.85
N HIS A 126 -12.25 -9.58 -1.63
CA HIS A 126 -13.35 -8.70 -1.26
C HIS A 126 -12.88 -7.76 -0.17
N TYR A 127 -13.30 -6.50 -0.26
CA TYR A 127 -12.96 -5.50 0.75
C TYR A 127 -14.20 -5.19 1.60
N GLN A 128 -14.00 -5.20 2.91
CA GLN A 128 -15.05 -4.89 3.86
C GLN A 128 -14.61 -3.72 4.73
N ASP A 129 -15.40 -2.64 4.77
CA ASP A 129 -15.20 -1.57 5.74
C ASP A 129 -15.54 -2.08 7.14
N ILE A 130 -14.59 -1.98 8.03
CA ILE A 130 -14.73 -2.38 9.44
C ILE A 130 -14.50 -1.20 10.39
N THR A 131 -14.49 0.01 9.88
CA THR A 131 -14.22 1.22 10.65
C THR A 131 -15.19 1.38 11.81
N ASP A 132 -16.45 1.04 11.62
CA ASP A 132 -17.52 1.08 12.61
C ASP A 132 -17.40 0.04 13.74
N GLN A 133 -16.53 -0.98 13.55
CA GLN A 133 -16.22 -1.98 14.58
C GLN A 133 -15.17 -1.49 15.60
N PHE A 134 -14.65 -0.28 15.41
CA PHE A 134 -13.67 0.33 16.31
C PHE A 134 -14.35 1.38 17.18
N THR A 135 -14.14 1.28 18.48
CA THR A 135 -14.51 2.34 19.43
C THR A 135 -13.65 3.58 19.21
N GLU A 136 -14.06 4.72 19.74
CA GLU A 136 -13.26 5.94 19.66
C GLU A 136 -11.89 5.77 20.32
N GLU A 137 -11.80 5.07 21.45
CA GLU A 137 -10.55 4.78 22.14
C GLU A 137 -9.62 3.91 21.26
N GLU A 138 -10.16 2.89 20.61
CA GLU A 138 -9.40 2.01 19.69
C GLU A 138 -8.89 2.78 18.47
N LEU A 139 -9.71 3.67 17.90
CA LEU A 139 -9.28 4.56 16.82
C LEU A 139 -8.16 5.49 17.26
N LEU A 140 -8.25 6.09 18.45
CA LEU A 140 -7.18 6.93 19.01
C LEU A 140 -5.89 6.13 19.23
N ARG A 141 -6.00 4.88 19.67
CA ARG A 141 -4.86 3.98 19.83
C ARG A 141 -4.21 3.65 18.48
N LEU A 142 -5.00 3.31 17.46
CA LEU A 142 -4.50 3.09 16.10
C LEU A 142 -3.86 4.36 15.52
N GLN A 143 -4.47 5.52 15.71
CA GLN A 143 -3.90 6.82 15.32
C GLN A 143 -2.53 7.06 15.96
N ALA A 144 -2.35 6.67 17.24
CA ALA A 144 -1.06 6.79 17.91
C ALA A 144 0.01 5.94 17.21
N LEU A 145 -0.32 4.71 16.80
CA LEU A 145 0.60 3.86 16.03
C LEU A 145 0.88 4.46 14.64
N MET A 146 -0.12 4.97 13.94
CA MET A 146 0.08 5.58 12.62
C MET A 146 0.87 6.90 12.68
N ARG A 147 1.00 7.55 13.83
CA ARG A 147 1.89 8.70 14.01
C ARG A 147 3.37 8.35 14.06
N GLU A 148 3.70 7.08 14.24
CA GLU A 148 5.09 6.63 14.20
C GLU A 148 5.65 6.52 12.78
N PHE A 149 4.78 6.49 11.77
CA PHE A 149 5.19 6.70 10.39
C PHE A 149 5.56 8.17 10.15
N GLU A 150 6.32 8.41 9.10
CA GLU A 150 6.60 9.77 8.61
C GLU A 150 5.31 10.61 8.49
N ASP A 151 5.44 11.93 8.52
CA ASP A 151 4.31 12.85 8.50
C ASP A 151 3.63 12.92 7.12
N PHE A 152 3.06 11.80 6.70
CA PHE A 152 2.28 11.74 5.48
C PHE A 152 0.91 12.38 5.69
N GLY A 153 0.63 13.47 4.98
CA GLY A 153 -0.68 14.14 5.02
C GLY A 153 -1.82 13.27 4.49
N ILE A 154 -1.53 12.38 3.54
CA ILE A 154 -2.43 11.36 3.03
C ILE A 154 -1.64 10.10 2.74
N ALA A 155 -2.11 8.96 3.24
CA ALA A 155 -1.51 7.66 2.97
C ALA A 155 -2.52 6.52 3.16
N ARG A 156 -2.15 5.36 2.63
CA ARG A 156 -2.80 4.10 2.91
C ARG A 156 -1.73 3.04 3.17
N ALA A 157 -1.79 2.42 4.33
CA ALA A 157 -0.91 1.32 4.71
C ALA A 157 -1.66 0.00 4.59
N SER A 158 -1.10 -0.92 3.83
CA SER A 158 -1.52 -2.32 3.80
C SER A 158 -0.70 -3.08 4.84
N LEU A 159 -1.36 -3.65 5.83
CA LEU A 159 -0.70 -4.35 6.93
C LEU A 159 -1.35 -5.69 7.23
N ARG A 160 -0.60 -6.61 7.83
CA ARG A 160 -1.13 -7.88 8.30
C ARG A 160 -0.99 -8.01 9.80
N ALA A 161 -2.07 -8.46 10.44
CA ALA A 161 -2.16 -8.81 11.85
C ALA A 161 -3.03 -10.05 12.02
N ASP A 162 -2.91 -10.78 13.14
CA ASP A 162 -3.76 -11.96 13.37
C ASP A 162 -5.15 -11.59 13.91
N SER A 163 -5.25 -10.44 14.56
CA SER A 163 -6.50 -9.94 15.10
C SER A 163 -6.54 -8.40 15.14
N LYS A 164 -7.71 -7.84 15.42
CA LYS A 164 -7.87 -6.42 15.72
C LYS A 164 -7.05 -6.02 16.95
N GLU A 165 -7.04 -6.87 17.98
CA GLU A 165 -6.29 -6.67 19.22
C GLU A 165 -4.78 -6.65 18.97
N ASP A 166 -4.28 -7.50 18.09
CA ASP A 166 -2.88 -7.50 17.68
C ASP A 166 -2.52 -6.23 16.93
N MET A 167 -3.37 -5.82 15.99
CA MET A 167 -3.18 -4.56 15.26
C MET A 167 -3.13 -3.36 16.23
N LEU A 168 -4.07 -3.27 17.17
CA LEU A 168 -4.12 -2.22 18.18
C LEU A 168 -2.96 -2.30 19.17
N GLY A 169 -2.41 -3.49 19.38
CA GLY A 169 -1.21 -3.74 20.20
C GLY A 169 0.11 -3.46 19.47
N GLY A 170 0.08 -3.05 18.20
CA GLY A 170 1.28 -2.82 17.38
C GLY A 170 1.97 -4.11 16.95
N ARG A 171 1.31 -5.25 17.03
CA ARG A 171 1.78 -6.56 16.54
C ARG A 171 1.24 -6.82 15.14
N PHE A 172 1.91 -6.23 14.16
CA PHE A 172 1.59 -6.38 12.75
C PHE A 172 2.84 -6.15 11.90
N HIS A 173 2.81 -6.57 10.65
CA HIS A 173 3.79 -6.16 9.65
C HIS A 173 3.13 -5.34 8.54
N VAL A 174 3.88 -4.39 8.00
CA VAL A 174 3.43 -3.54 6.89
C VAL A 174 3.91 -4.14 5.58
N ILE A 175 2.97 -4.43 4.68
CA ILE A 175 3.24 -4.95 3.35
C ILE A 175 3.76 -3.83 2.44
N GLU A 176 3.05 -2.70 2.48
CA GLU A 176 3.39 -1.50 1.71
C GLU A 176 2.67 -0.26 2.24
N ILE A 177 3.19 0.92 1.88
CA ILE A 177 2.50 2.19 2.07
C ILE A 177 2.26 2.82 0.70
N ASN A 178 1.02 3.17 0.43
CA ASN A 178 0.63 3.88 -0.77
C ASN A 178 0.62 5.38 -0.50
N LEU A 179 1.55 6.11 -1.15
CA LEU A 179 1.69 7.57 -1.04
C LEU A 179 1.31 8.31 -2.33
N PHE A 180 1.14 7.58 -3.43
CA PHE A 180 0.77 8.17 -4.71
C PHE A 180 -0.71 8.01 -4.95
N ILE A 181 -1.47 9.10 -4.72
CA ILE A 181 -2.93 9.15 -4.88
C ILE A 181 -3.61 7.94 -4.20
N PRO A 182 -3.35 7.72 -2.90
CA PRO A 182 -3.98 6.60 -2.22
C PRO A 182 -5.49 6.81 -2.18
N MET A 183 -6.22 5.78 -2.64
CA MET A 183 -7.67 5.74 -2.54
C MET A 183 -8.07 4.96 -1.29
N PRO A 184 -9.10 5.41 -0.56
CA PRO A 184 -9.64 4.65 0.56
C PRO A 184 -10.33 3.38 0.05
N ILE A 185 -9.92 2.25 0.56
CA ILE A 185 -10.40 0.93 0.08
C ILE A 185 -11.84 0.64 0.52
N ASN A 186 -12.31 1.26 1.60
CA ASN A 186 -13.69 1.10 2.05
C ASN A 186 -14.73 1.46 0.97
N MET A 187 -14.38 2.27 0.00
CA MET A 187 -15.23 2.58 -1.15
C MET A 187 -15.51 1.36 -2.06
N LEU A 188 -14.75 0.27 -1.92
CA LEU A 188 -14.92 -0.97 -2.67
C LEU A 188 -15.80 -1.97 -1.93
N ASP A 189 -16.28 -1.65 -0.75
CA ASP A 189 -17.20 -2.49 -0.02
C ASP A 189 -18.56 -2.54 -0.72
N SER A 190 -18.94 -3.72 -1.19
CA SER A 190 -20.17 -3.95 -1.94
C SER A 190 -21.45 -3.74 -1.13
N ARG A 191 -21.36 -3.59 0.19
CA ARG A 191 -22.50 -3.26 1.06
C ARG A 191 -22.96 -1.82 0.90
N TYR A 192 -22.09 -0.93 0.43
CA TYR A 192 -22.45 0.45 0.19
C TYR A 192 -23.18 0.64 -1.14
N ARG A 193 -24.19 1.49 -1.11
CA ARG A 193 -24.88 1.94 -2.32
C ARG A 193 -24.06 3.03 -2.99
N TRP A 194 -24.17 3.18 -4.31
CA TRP A 194 -23.35 4.12 -5.07
C TRP A 194 -23.38 5.56 -4.54
N TRP A 195 -24.52 6.02 -3.98
CA TRP A 195 -24.61 7.37 -3.41
C TRP A 195 -23.92 7.50 -2.06
N GLU A 196 -23.83 6.45 -1.26
CA GLU A 196 -23.05 6.42 -0.02
C GLU A 196 -21.58 6.52 -0.35
N THR A 197 -21.13 5.80 -1.38
CA THR A 197 -19.76 5.90 -1.91
C THR A 197 -19.48 7.32 -2.41
N LEU A 198 -20.39 7.96 -3.14
CA LEU A 198 -20.22 9.36 -3.57
C LEU A 198 -20.14 10.34 -2.38
N ALA A 199 -20.93 10.13 -1.34
CA ALA A 199 -20.87 10.94 -0.13
C ALA A 199 -19.51 10.77 0.59
N MET A 200 -18.98 9.54 0.66
CA MET A 200 -17.64 9.26 1.18
C MET A 200 -16.57 10.01 0.37
N VAL A 201 -16.59 9.89 -0.96
CA VAL A 201 -15.66 10.60 -1.84
C VAL A 201 -15.71 12.10 -1.58
N TRP A 202 -16.90 12.68 -1.51
CA TRP A 202 -17.08 14.10 -1.22
C TRP A 202 -16.45 14.49 0.11
N ASN A 203 -16.71 13.74 1.17
CA ASN A 203 -16.16 14.00 2.50
C ASN A 203 -14.63 13.92 2.51
N TYR A 204 -14.05 12.93 1.82
CA TYR A 204 -12.59 12.78 1.72
C TYR A 204 -11.96 13.92 0.90
N MET A 205 -12.61 14.31 -0.19
CA MET A 205 -12.13 15.44 -1.00
C MET A 205 -12.20 16.76 -0.24
N VAL A 206 -13.25 16.98 0.57
CA VAL A 206 -13.36 18.15 1.44
C VAL A 206 -12.25 18.14 2.51
N ALA A 207 -12.02 17.00 3.16
CA ALA A 207 -10.94 16.85 4.14
C ALA A 207 -9.58 17.11 3.51
N LEU A 208 -9.31 16.50 2.35
CA LEU A 208 -8.07 16.69 1.59
C LEU A 208 -7.88 18.16 1.19
N ALA A 209 -8.93 18.82 0.69
CA ALA A 209 -8.87 20.24 0.33
C ALA A 209 -8.55 21.15 1.53
N ARG A 210 -9.08 20.83 2.71
CA ARG A 210 -8.79 21.57 3.95
C ARG A 210 -7.32 21.44 4.33
N ILE A 211 -6.76 20.24 4.37
CA ILE A 211 -5.35 20.04 4.73
C ILE A 211 -4.41 20.62 3.65
N THR A 212 -4.78 20.54 2.38
CA THR A 212 -3.99 21.14 1.29
C THR A 212 -3.94 22.65 1.39
N ARG A 213 -5.03 23.30 1.79
CA ARG A 213 -5.07 24.76 2.02
C ARG A 213 -4.28 25.19 3.25
N ALA A 214 -4.24 24.35 4.29
CA ALA A 214 -3.48 24.60 5.51
C ALA A 214 -1.98 24.33 5.34
N ARG A 215 -1.56 23.73 4.23
CA ARG A 215 -0.16 23.42 3.95
C ARG A 215 0.66 24.72 3.85
N ASP A 216 1.90 24.67 4.35
CA ASP A 216 2.90 25.69 4.15
C ASP A 216 3.14 25.91 2.65
N LYS A 217 2.85 27.15 2.18
CA LYS A 217 3.00 27.53 0.78
C LYS A 217 4.45 27.69 0.32
N SER A 218 5.39 27.73 1.26
CA SER A 218 6.83 27.74 0.95
C SER A 218 7.35 26.40 0.46
N LEU A 219 6.62 25.30 0.77
CA LEU A 219 6.99 23.96 0.31
C LEU A 219 6.74 23.82 -1.19
N PRO A 220 7.69 23.28 -1.96
CA PRO A 220 7.54 23.12 -3.40
C PRO A 220 6.31 22.29 -3.76
N GLU A 221 5.59 22.73 -4.77
CA GLU A 221 4.48 21.95 -5.32
C GLU A 221 5.01 20.72 -6.04
N LYS A 222 4.43 19.58 -5.73
CA LYS A 222 4.80 18.34 -6.41
C LYS A 222 4.13 18.30 -7.79
N PRO A 223 4.87 18.19 -8.88
CA PRO A 223 4.30 18.13 -10.22
C PRO A 223 3.61 16.79 -10.47
N VAL A 224 2.35 16.67 -10.03
CA VAL A 224 1.57 15.41 -10.10
C VAL A 224 1.51 14.83 -11.51
N PHE A 225 1.38 15.70 -12.52
CA PHE A 225 1.35 15.27 -13.92
C PHE A 225 2.69 14.66 -14.35
N THR A 226 3.80 15.30 -14.02
CA THR A 226 5.14 14.77 -14.29
C THR A 226 5.38 13.47 -13.56
N LYS A 227 4.89 13.35 -12.33
CA LYS A 227 4.91 12.10 -11.56
C LYS A 227 4.18 10.97 -12.27
N SER A 228 2.96 11.23 -12.71
CA SER A 228 2.16 10.24 -13.44
C SER A 228 2.86 9.79 -14.72
N MET A 229 3.43 10.73 -15.48
CA MET A 229 4.18 10.41 -16.70
C MET A 229 5.42 9.55 -16.42
N LEU A 230 6.20 9.91 -15.41
CA LEU A 230 7.43 9.19 -15.07
C LEU A 230 7.13 7.82 -14.48
N TYR A 231 6.12 7.74 -13.63
CA TYR A 231 5.60 6.50 -13.09
C TYR A 231 5.16 5.57 -14.22
N ASN A 232 4.39 6.07 -15.15
CA ASN A 232 3.92 5.31 -16.28
C ASN A 232 5.04 4.87 -17.23
N ARG A 233 6.14 5.63 -17.38
CA ARG A 233 7.28 5.24 -18.22
C ARG A 233 8.02 4.01 -17.72
N GLN A 234 7.98 3.74 -16.41
CA GLN A 234 8.66 2.60 -15.77
C GLN A 234 7.68 1.49 -15.34
N SER A 235 6.39 1.67 -15.59
CA SER A 235 5.37 0.67 -15.26
C SER A 235 5.24 -0.37 -16.38
N PRO A 236 5.23 -1.67 -16.04
CA PRO A 236 4.92 -2.74 -17.00
C PRO A 236 3.59 -2.54 -17.74
N LEU A 237 2.64 -1.81 -17.13
CA LEU A 237 1.37 -1.46 -17.74
C LEU A 237 1.50 -0.67 -19.05
N LEU A 238 2.56 0.12 -19.23
CA LEU A 238 2.78 0.84 -20.49
C LEU A 238 3.17 -0.09 -21.63
N ASN A 239 3.94 -1.12 -21.33
CA ASN A 239 4.28 -2.15 -22.32
C ASN A 239 3.03 -2.94 -22.69
N TYR A 240 2.12 -3.20 -21.73
CA TYR A 240 0.84 -3.85 -21.99
C TYR A 240 -0.08 -3.00 -22.90
N TRP A 241 -0.14 -1.69 -22.73
CA TRP A 241 -0.93 -0.79 -23.58
C TRP A 241 -0.27 -0.53 -24.93
N ARG A 242 1.07 -0.39 -24.98
CA ARG A 242 1.82 -0.23 -26.24
C ARG A 242 1.74 -1.45 -27.15
N ALA A 243 1.61 -2.64 -26.62
CA ALA A 243 1.46 -3.86 -27.40
C ALA A 243 0.03 -4.06 -27.97
N ARG A 244 -0.93 -3.19 -27.62
CA ARG A 244 -2.33 -3.27 -28.05
C ARG A 244 -2.81 -2.08 -28.89
N ILE A 245 -1.94 -1.09 -29.15
CA ILE A 245 -2.11 -0.02 -30.13
C ILE A 245 -1.22 -0.32 -31.35
#